data_5b5e8480ce06f7a87de62b887e4e5d31
#
_entry.id   5b5e8480ce06f7a87de62b887e4e5d31
#
_cell.length_a   1.000
_cell.length_b   1.000
_cell.length_c   1.000
_cell.angle_alpha   90.00
_cell.angle_beta   90.00
_cell.angle_gamma   90.00
#
_symmetry.space_group_name_H-M   'P 1'
#
loop_
_entity.id
_entity.type
_entity.pdbx_description
1 polymer ?
#
loop_
_entity_poly.entity_id
_entity_poly.type
_entity_poly.pdbx_seq_one_letter_code
_entity_poly.pdbx_strand_id
1 'polypeptide(L)'
;ARFTVEDIETKPLKRSPAPPFTTSTLQQEAARKLGYSASHTMRLAQSLYEAGAITYMRTDGVQMDPSAIDACRKAIADRYDAYYLPDKPRFYSTKAKNAQEAHEAIRPTDFKKDRAGSGDEAKLYDLIFKRAMASQMASANLERTTITLRDGTGKHELRATGQVVKFPGYFAVYQEGRDEPSEDDEDGLLPNMSKGDSPVKKDVEANQHFTQPPPRFSEASLVKRLEELGIGRPSTYASTIQTLRDRAYVRMEKNRFFAEESGRLLTAFLERFFERYVAFDFTAGMEDELDTVSDGREEWKKLLAEFWKDFKPKTEEVMEKKPSEVTEVLDGFLSDYLFPERADGKDPRHCPLCEAEGREGGRLALRGGRYGAFVACANYPECKFTRQFAKPGSDGDDGANDGVLGEDPDTGLPVERKTGRFGPYVQLGDGKEVKRASIPKDIDDFGLEWALKLLSLPRIIGQHPETGKDIEAGLWRYGPAVRHEGTYGKLQSTPEIFEIGMNRAVDLLAQSAAQKGGRGRGKAEPIKTLGEHPTSGAEMKVMPGRYGPYV
;
A
#
# COMPACT_ATOMS: atom_id res chain seq x y z
N ALA A 1 -16.23 -46.02 -9.87
CA ALA A 1 -17.64 -45.81 -10.19
C ALA A 1 -17.76 -45.23 -11.60
N ARG A 2 -18.80 -45.63 -12.34
CA ARG A 2 -19.21 -44.97 -13.57
C ARG A 2 -20.14 -43.86 -13.22
N PHE A 3 -19.91 -42.66 -13.77
CA PHE A 3 -20.80 -41.51 -13.62
C PHE A 3 -21.60 -41.31 -14.90
N THR A 4 -22.85 -40.92 -14.75
CA THR A 4 -23.73 -40.57 -15.87
C THR A 4 -24.28 -39.17 -15.64
N VAL A 5 -24.42 -38.40 -16.70
CA VAL A 5 -25.05 -37.07 -16.65
C VAL A 5 -26.52 -37.25 -16.30
N GLU A 6 -26.89 -36.87 -15.08
CA GLU A 6 -28.24 -36.94 -14.60
C GLU A 6 -29.07 -35.76 -15.05
N ASP A 7 -28.48 -34.57 -14.97
CA ASP A 7 -29.14 -33.32 -15.32
C ASP A 7 -28.18 -32.27 -15.85
N ILE A 8 -28.69 -31.40 -16.73
CA ILE A 8 -27.99 -30.23 -17.25
C ILE A 8 -28.92 -29.04 -17.12
N GLU A 9 -28.61 -28.17 -16.21
CA GLU A 9 -29.34 -26.93 -15.99
C GLU A 9 -28.60 -25.75 -16.62
N THR A 10 -29.25 -25.05 -17.55
CA THR A 10 -28.71 -23.87 -18.19
C THR A 10 -29.55 -22.66 -17.82
N LYS A 11 -28.91 -21.64 -17.24
CA LYS A 11 -29.54 -20.38 -16.80
C LYS A 11 -28.96 -19.19 -17.54
N PRO A 12 -29.76 -18.33 -18.17
CA PRO A 12 -29.28 -17.07 -18.70
C PRO A 12 -28.89 -16.13 -17.55
N LEU A 13 -27.75 -15.48 -17.69
CA LEU A 13 -27.24 -14.50 -16.75
C LEU A 13 -26.97 -13.19 -17.50
N LYS A 14 -27.49 -12.09 -16.99
CA LYS A 14 -27.25 -10.75 -17.55
C LYS A 14 -26.41 -9.92 -16.60
N ARG A 15 -25.28 -9.41 -17.08
CA ARG A 15 -24.42 -8.49 -16.32
C ARG A 15 -24.54 -7.09 -16.91
N SER A 16 -24.95 -6.13 -16.09
CA SER A 16 -25.07 -4.73 -16.47
C SER A 16 -23.76 -3.99 -16.19
N PRO A 17 -23.40 -2.99 -17.01
CA PRO A 17 -22.23 -2.19 -16.76
C PRO A 17 -22.39 -1.34 -15.51
N ALA A 18 -21.28 -1.11 -14.84
CA ALA A 18 -21.21 -0.21 -13.70
C ALA A 18 -21.23 1.26 -14.15
N PRO A 19 -21.51 2.20 -13.22
CA PRO A 19 -21.50 3.64 -13.52
C PRO A 19 -20.11 4.14 -13.95
N PRO A 20 -20.00 5.33 -14.54
CA PRO A 20 -18.73 6.02 -14.70
C PRO A 20 -18.02 6.17 -13.35
N PHE A 21 -16.74 6.51 -13.38
CA PHE A 21 -15.95 6.58 -12.16
C PHE A 21 -16.36 7.72 -11.21
N THR A 22 -16.39 7.38 -9.92
CA THR A 22 -16.16 8.31 -8.82
C THR A 22 -14.68 8.37 -8.50
N THR A 23 -14.24 9.28 -7.61
CA THR A 23 -12.86 9.30 -7.10
C THR A 23 -12.45 7.97 -6.51
N SER A 24 -13.29 7.38 -5.66
CA SER A 24 -13.03 6.10 -5.00
C SER A 24 -12.88 4.97 -6.01
N THR A 25 -13.83 4.81 -6.91
CA THR A 25 -13.80 3.72 -7.90
C THR A 25 -12.66 3.88 -8.91
N LEU A 26 -12.27 5.13 -9.25
CA LEU A 26 -11.09 5.39 -10.08
C LEU A 26 -9.80 4.94 -9.38
N GLN A 27 -9.63 5.31 -8.10
CA GLN A 27 -8.46 4.89 -7.32
C GLN A 27 -8.38 3.36 -7.20
N GLN A 28 -9.52 2.70 -6.95
CA GLN A 28 -9.60 1.23 -6.87
C GLN A 28 -9.17 0.57 -8.19
N GLU A 29 -9.74 0.99 -9.30
CA GLU A 29 -9.45 0.36 -10.60
C GLU A 29 -8.06 0.71 -11.13
N ALA A 30 -7.56 1.91 -10.88
CA ALA A 30 -6.18 2.27 -11.19
C ALA A 30 -5.17 1.43 -10.40
N ALA A 31 -5.46 1.15 -9.11
CA ALA A 31 -4.62 0.27 -8.30
C ALA A 31 -4.66 -1.18 -8.80
N ARG A 32 -5.83 -1.71 -9.15
CA ARG A 32 -6.00 -3.09 -9.63
C ARG A 32 -5.40 -3.33 -11.00
N LYS A 33 -5.64 -2.42 -11.95
CA LYS A 33 -5.29 -2.62 -13.37
C LYS A 33 -3.96 -2.02 -13.78
N LEU A 34 -3.56 -0.92 -13.15
CA LEU A 34 -2.35 -0.18 -13.52
C LEU A 34 -1.27 -0.24 -12.43
N GLY A 35 -1.59 -0.76 -11.24
CA GLY A 35 -0.66 -0.80 -10.11
C GLY A 35 -0.37 0.60 -9.53
N TYR A 36 -1.23 1.60 -9.78
CA TYR A 36 -1.01 2.96 -9.33
C TYR A 36 -1.49 3.14 -7.88
N SER A 37 -0.70 3.85 -7.08
CA SER A 37 -1.16 4.27 -5.76
C SER A 37 -2.26 5.33 -5.88
N ALA A 38 -3.10 5.46 -4.86
CA ALA A 38 -4.15 6.47 -4.81
C ALA A 38 -3.59 7.89 -5.02
N SER A 39 -2.46 8.22 -4.41
CA SER A 39 -1.79 9.53 -4.57
C SER A 39 -1.26 9.75 -6.00
N HIS A 40 -0.71 8.70 -6.64
CA HIS A 40 -0.26 8.79 -8.03
C HIS A 40 -1.44 8.97 -8.97
N THR A 41 -2.50 8.18 -8.80
CA THR A 41 -3.74 8.28 -9.56
C THR A 41 -4.33 9.69 -9.50
N MET A 42 -4.43 10.27 -8.31
CA MET A 42 -5.00 11.61 -8.15
C MET A 42 -4.15 12.71 -8.77
N ARG A 43 -2.82 12.57 -8.77
CA ARG A 43 -1.92 13.52 -9.42
C ARG A 43 -2.07 13.47 -10.95
N LEU A 44 -2.16 12.28 -11.53
CA LEU A 44 -2.39 12.10 -12.96
C LEU A 44 -3.78 12.60 -13.37
N ALA A 45 -4.82 12.32 -12.58
CA ALA A 45 -6.17 12.81 -12.81
C ALA A 45 -6.25 14.34 -12.73
N GLN A 46 -5.51 14.96 -11.79
CA GLN A 46 -5.39 16.41 -11.69
C GLN A 46 -4.79 17.01 -12.99
N SER A 47 -3.70 16.43 -13.47
CA SER A 47 -3.07 16.88 -14.74
C SER A 47 -4.02 16.74 -15.93
N LEU A 48 -4.74 15.63 -16.06
CA LEU A 48 -5.73 15.42 -17.12
C LEU A 48 -6.90 16.40 -17.03
N TYR A 49 -7.35 16.74 -15.83
CA TYR A 49 -8.38 17.75 -15.61
C TYR A 49 -7.90 19.14 -15.99
N GLU A 50 -6.72 19.55 -15.54
CA GLU A 50 -6.11 20.84 -15.88
C GLU A 50 -5.87 21.00 -17.39
N ALA A 51 -5.57 19.90 -18.08
CA ALA A 51 -5.49 19.84 -19.54
C ALA A 51 -6.87 19.86 -20.24
N GLY A 52 -7.97 19.86 -19.48
CA GLY A 52 -9.33 19.84 -20.01
C GLY A 52 -9.72 18.50 -20.64
N ALA A 53 -9.01 17.41 -20.35
CA ALA A 53 -9.26 16.11 -20.96
C ALA A 53 -10.37 15.32 -20.25
N ILE A 54 -10.55 15.53 -18.95
CA ILE A 54 -11.57 14.87 -18.12
C ILE A 54 -12.36 15.89 -17.28
N THR A 55 -13.52 15.47 -16.77
CA THR A 55 -14.29 16.23 -15.76
C THR A 55 -13.55 16.27 -14.44
N TYR A 56 -14.04 17.05 -13.48
CA TYR A 56 -13.43 17.19 -12.16
C TYR A 56 -13.26 15.84 -11.47
N MET A 57 -12.06 15.54 -11.00
CA MET A 57 -11.67 14.22 -10.51
C MET A 57 -11.98 13.97 -9.02
N ARG A 58 -12.40 14.97 -8.26
CA ARG A 58 -12.82 14.80 -6.86
C ARG A 58 -14.34 14.85 -6.77
N THR A 59 -14.97 13.70 -6.97
CA THR A 59 -16.42 13.55 -7.02
C THR A 59 -16.85 12.19 -6.53
N ASP A 60 -17.99 12.14 -5.90
CA ASP A 60 -18.78 10.94 -5.59
C ASP A 60 -19.99 10.78 -6.53
N GLY A 61 -20.17 11.72 -7.47
CA GLY A 61 -21.18 11.69 -8.50
C GLY A 61 -20.97 10.54 -9.49
N VAL A 62 -22.06 9.89 -9.88
CA VAL A 62 -22.08 8.77 -10.85
C VAL A 62 -22.83 9.11 -12.13
N GLN A 63 -23.38 10.30 -12.24
CA GLN A 63 -24.16 10.73 -13.40
C GLN A 63 -23.27 11.49 -14.39
N MET A 64 -23.67 11.46 -15.64
CA MET A 64 -23.12 12.31 -16.69
C MET A 64 -24.20 13.28 -17.15
N ASP A 65 -23.78 14.48 -17.59
CA ASP A 65 -24.66 15.44 -18.25
C ASP A 65 -25.36 14.78 -19.45
N PRO A 66 -26.65 15.08 -19.71
CA PRO A 66 -27.38 14.51 -20.86
C PRO A 66 -26.65 14.69 -22.19
N SER A 67 -26.01 15.83 -22.43
CA SER A 67 -25.25 16.08 -23.67
C SER A 67 -24.03 15.18 -23.78
N ALA A 68 -23.40 14.85 -22.65
CA ALA A 68 -22.28 13.91 -22.59
C ALA A 68 -22.74 12.47 -22.82
N ILE A 69 -23.90 12.10 -22.29
CA ILE A 69 -24.53 10.80 -22.58
C ILE A 69 -24.77 10.65 -24.08
N ASP A 70 -25.34 11.67 -24.72
CA ASP A 70 -25.61 11.65 -26.18
C ASP A 70 -24.31 11.55 -26.98
N ALA A 71 -23.28 12.30 -26.60
CA ALA A 71 -21.95 12.23 -27.23
C ALA A 71 -21.30 10.86 -27.06
N CYS A 72 -21.41 10.26 -25.86
CA CYS A 72 -20.92 8.91 -25.56
C CYS A 72 -21.65 7.87 -26.41
N ARG A 73 -22.98 7.93 -26.47
CA ARG A 73 -23.82 7.00 -27.24
C ARG A 73 -23.54 7.10 -28.75
N LYS A 74 -23.32 8.32 -29.24
CA LYS A 74 -22.86 8.53 -30.63
C LYS A 74 -21.50 7.88 -30.87
N ALA A 75 -20.53 8.08 -29.97
CA ALA A 75 -19.22 7.45 -30.07
C ALA A 75 -19.28 5.91 -30.03
N ILE A 76 -20.25 5.32 -29.32
CA ILE A 76 -20.51 3.88 -29.33
C ILE A 76 -21.06 3.45 -30.70
N ALA A 77 -22.06 4.16 -31.22
CA ALA A 77 -22.65 3.86 -32.53
C ALA A 77 -21.66 3.96 -33.69
N ASP A 78 -20.70 4.90 -33.59
CA ASP A 78 -19.67 5.10 -34.62
C ASP A 78 -18.58 3.99 -34.59
N ARG A 79 -18.43 3.25 -33.48
CA ARG A 79 -17.32 2.28 -33.26
C ARG A 79 -17.77 0.84 -33.16
N TYR A 80 -19.03 0.57 -32.82
CA TYR A 80 -19.57 -0.75 -32.55
C TYR A 80 -20.89 -0.97 -33.29
N ASP A 81 -21.24 -2.22 -33.53
CA ASP A 81 -22.52 -2.59 -34.11
C ASP A 81 -23.70 -2.13 -33.27
N ALA A 82 -24.85 -1.95 -33.90
CA ALA A 82 -26.08 -1.45 -33.24
C ALA A 82 -26.49 -2.24 -31.98
N TYR A 83 -26.14 -3.53 -31.91
CA TYR A 83 -26.44 -4.38 -30.73
C TYR A 83 -25.71 -3.95 -29.46
N TYR A 84 -24.60 -3.22 -29.58
CA TYR A 84 -23.84 -2.72 -28.43
C TYR A 84 -24.45 -1.46 -27.80
N LEU A 85 -25.39 -0.81 -28.50
CA LEU A 85 -26.05 0.38 -28.01
C LEU A 85 -27.49 0.04 -27.56
N PRO A 86 -27.82 0.11 -26.25
CA PRO A 86 -29.19 -0.12 -25.78
C PRO A 86 -30.13 0.97 -26.29
N ASP A 87 -31.42 0.65 -26.46
CA ASP A 87 -32.43 1.58 -26.96
C ASP A 87 -32.56 2.86 -26.14
N LYS A 88 -32.42 2.73 -24.81
CA LYS A 88 -32.53 3.86 -23.88
C LYS A 88 -31.19 4.17 -23.22
N PRO A 89 -30.89 5.46 -22.97
CA PRO A 89 -29.77 5.86 -22.16
C PRO A 89 -29.81 5.21 -20.78
N ARG A 90 -28.64 4.95 -20.20
CA ARG A 90 -28.52 4.49 -18.82
C ARG A 90 -28.30 5.66 -17.89
N PHE A 91 -29.07 5.70 -16.84
CA PHE A 91 -28.93 6.64 -15.72
C PHE A 91 -28.54 5.87 -14.48
N TYR A 92 -27.68 6.43 -13.68
CA TYR A 92 -27.18 5.86 -12.45
C TYR A 92 -27.57 6.78 -11.28
N SER A 93 -27.85 6.21 -10.13
CA SER A 93 -28.07 6.95 -8.89
C SER A 93 -26.98 6.59 -7.90
N THR A 94 -26.47 7.56 -7.18
CA THR A 94 -25.56 7.31 -6.07
C THR A 94 -26.33 6.67 -4.93
N LYS A 95 -25.66 5.75 -4.22
CA LYS A 95 -26.16 5.15 -2.99
C LYS A 95 -25.67 5.89 -1.74
N ALA A 96 -24.72 6.80 -1.91
CA ALA A 96 -24.20 7.60 -0.82
C ALA A 96 -25.30 8.54 -0.29
N LYS A 97 -25.56 8.48 1.02
CA LYS A 97 -26.60 9.31 1.68
C LYS A 97 -26.36 10.80 1.52
N ASN A 98 -25.12 11.21 1.36
CA ASN A 98 -24.63 12.60 1.36
C ASN A 98 -23.80 12.89 0.09
N ALA A 99 -24.23 12.37 -1.06
CA ALA A 99 -23.57 12.70 -2.32
C ALA A 99 -23.69 14.20 -2.56
N GLN A 100 -22.57 14.85 -2.80
CA GLN A 100 -22.56 16.23 -3.30
C GLN A 100 -23.06 16.20 -4.74
N GLU A 101 -24.39 16.25 -4.93
CA GLU A 101 -25.07 16.07 -6.22
C GLU A 101 -24.65 17.09 -7.31
N ALA A 102 -23.88 18.08 -6.94
CA ALA A 102 -23.45 19.16 -7.85
C ALA A 102 -22.35 18.73 -8.85
N HIS A 103 -21.73 17.57 -8.69
CA HIS A 103 -20.62 17.15 -9.55
C HIS A 103 -21.01 15.94 -10.43
N GLU A 104 -20.55 15.99 -11.68
CA GLU A 104 -20.63 14.83 -12.56
C GLU A 104 -19.62 13.74 -12.16
N ALA A 105 -19.84 12.52 -12.71
CA ALA A 105 -18.85 11.46 -12.68
C ALA A 105 -17.56 11.86 -13.44
N ILE A 106 -16.48 11.14 -13.15
CA ILE A 106 -15.20 11.29 -13.88
C ILE A 106 -15.35 10.66 -15.26
N ARG A 107 -15.28 11.49 -16.30
CA ARG A 107 -15.44 11.09 -17.70
C ARG A 107 -14.57 11.93 -18.64
N PRO A 108 -14.34 11.49 -19.88
CA PRO A 108 -13.77 12.34 -20.91
C PRO A 108 -14.66 13.57 -21.17
N THR A 109 -14.05 14.71 -21.44
CA THR A 109 -14.77 15.90 -21.88
C THR A 109 -15.22 15.80 -23.34
N ASP A 110 -14.50 15.02 -24.14
CA ASP A 110 -14.78 14.80 -25.57
C ASP A 110 -14.64 13.30 -25.92
N PHE A 111 -15.75 12.62 -26.17
CA PHE A 111 -15.77 11.21 -26.56
C PHE A 111 -15.26 10.90 -27.97
N LYS A 112 -14.92 11.90 -28.76
CA LYS A 112 -14.24 11.71 -30.06
C LYS A 112 -12.75 11.45 -29.87
N LYS A 113 -12.17 11.91 -28.75
CA LYS A 113 -10.75 11.75 -28.42
C LYS A 113 -10.59 10.52 -27.53
N ASP A 114 -10.08 9.44 -28.10
CA ASP A 114 -9.79 8.19 -27.38
C ASP A 114 -8.44 8.18 -26.66
N ARG A 115 -7.65 9.25 -26.80
CA ARG A 115 -6.33 9.41 -26.19
C ARG A 115 -6.13 10.83 -25.68
N ALA A 116 -5.53 10.94 -24.50
CA ALA A 116 -5.04 12.18 -23.94
C ALA A 116 -3.85 11.91 -23.00
N GLY A 117 -2.98 12.90 -22.83
CA GLY A 117 -1.76 12.77 -22.03
C GLY A 117 -0.70 11.88 -22.67
N SER A 118 0.33 11.56 -21.91
CA SER A 118 1.44 10.67 -22.28
C SER A 118 1.80 9.75 -21.14
N GLY A 119 2.50 8.65 -21.41
CA GLY A 119 2.95 7.72 -20.38
C GLY A 119 1.81 7.21 -19.49
N ASP A 120 1.92 7.45 -18.20
CA ASP A 120 0.93 7.00 -17.20
C ASP A 120 -0.38 7.80 -17.26
N GLU A 121 -0.35 9.07 -17.68
CA GLU A 121 -1.58 9.86 -17.93
C GLU A 121 -2.42 9.23 -19.03
N ALA A 122 -1.79 8.81 -20.13
CA ALA A 122 -2.50 8.18 -21.24
C ALA A 122 -3.16 6.85 -20.83
N LYS A 123 -2.50 6.06 -19.97
CA LYS A 123 -3.09 4.82 -19.43
C LYS A 123 -4.29 5.10 -18.52
N LEU A 124 -4.18 6.12 -17.66
CA LEU A 124 -5.28 6.53 -16.79
C LEU A 124 -6.45 7.08 -17.59
N TYR A 125 -6.18 7.90 -18.62
CA TYR A 125 -7.21 8.40 -19.52
C TYR A 125 -7.93 7.28 -20.26
N ASP A 126 -7.21 6.29 -20.78
CA ASP A 126 -7.79 5.11 -21.44
C ASP A 126 -8.72 4.33 -20.49
N LEU A 127 -8.32 4.18 -19.23
CA LEU A 127 -9.13 3.55 -18.20
C LEU A 127 -10.44 4.33 -17.97
N ILE A 128 -10.37 5.65 -17.82
CA ILE A 128 -11.53 6.54 -17.65
C ILE A 128 -12.43 6.51 -18.87
N PHE A 129 -11.85 6.61 -20.06
CA PHE A 129 -12.57 6.58 -21.32
C PHE A 129 -13.36 5.28 -21.50
N LYS A 130 -12.72 4.14 -21.30
CA LYS A 130 -13.32 2.81 -21.43
C LYS A 130 -14.47 2.61 -20.44
N ARG A 131 -14.28 3.02 -19.18
CA ARG A 131 -15.32 2.93 -18.16
C ARG A 131 -16.55 3.77 -18.49
N ALA A 132 -16.33 5.03 -18.90
CA ALA A 132 -17.40 5.95 -19.27
C ALA A 132 -18.17 5.41 -20.49
N MET A 133 -17.48 4.91 -21.51
CA MET A 133 -18.11 4.27 -22.66
C MET A 133 -18.91 3.03 -22.26
N ALA A 134 -18.30 2.12 -21.53
CA ALA A 134 -18.92 0.88 -21.06
C ALA A 134 -20.23 1.14 -20.30
N SER A 135 -20.28 2.24 -19.52
CA SER A 135 -21.45 2.61 -18.75
C SER A 135 -22.72 2.83 -19.60
N GLN A 136 -22.57 3.24 -20.87
CA GLN A 136 -23.67 3.48 -21.79
C GLN A 136 -23.89 2.33 -22.79
N MET A 137 -23.11 1.24 -22.71
CA MET A 137 -23.22 0.09 -23.59
C MET A 137 -24.28 -0.92 -23.13
N ALA A 138 -24.63 -1.84 -24.03
CA ALA A 138 -25.52 -2.96 -23.75
C ALA A 138 -24.93 -3.91 -22.69
N SER A 139 -25.79 -4.54 -21.91
CA SER A 139 -25.38 -5.55 -20.92
C SER A 139 -24.75 -6.75 -21.61
N ALA A 140 -23.82 -7.40 -20.92
CA ALA A 140 -23.32 -8.71 -21.33
C ALA A 140 -24.36 -9.78 -21.03
N ASN A 141 -24.58 -10.69 -21.99
CA ASN A 141 -25.44 -11.85 -21.83
C ASN A 141 -24.56 -13.10 -21.74
N LEU A 142 -24.70 -13.80 -20.65
CA LEU A 142 -23.96 -15.02 -20.34
C LEU A 142 -24.93 -16.17 -20.17
N GLU A 143 -24.43 -17.38 -20.26
CA GLU A 143 -25.15 -18.59 -19.99
C GLU A 143 -24.33 -19.41 -18.99
N ARG A 144 -24.91 -19.66 -17.83
CA ARG A 144 -24.31 -20.51 -16.81
C ARG A 144 -24.91 -21.89 -16.91
N THR A 145 -24.05 -22.89 -17.15
CA THR A 145 -24.45 -24.29 -17.25
C THR A 145 -23.92 -25.04 -16.03
N THR A 146 -24.80 -25.77 -15.37
CA THR A 146 -24.46 -26.71 -14.31
C THR A 146 -24.76 -28.13 -14.77
N ILE A 147 -23.76 -29.00 -14.76
CA ILE A 147 -23.87 -30.42 -15.08
C ILE A 147 -23.83 -31.20 -13.78
N THR A 148 -24.87 -31.99 -13.53
CA THR A 148 -24.94 -32.90 -12.38
C THR A 148 -24.67 -34.32 -12.87
N LEU A 149 -23.67 -34.95 -12.28
CA LEU A 149 -23.25 -36.32 -12.56
C LEU A 149 -23.61 -37.19 -11.36
N ARG A 150 -24.20 -38.38 -11.61
CA ARG A 150 -24.50 -39.33 -10.55
C ARG A 150 -23.87 -40.69 -10.84
N ASP A 151 -23.39 -41.37 -9.80
CA ASP A 151 -22.84 -42.71 -9.93
C ASP A 151 -23.95 -43.77 -10.08
N GLY A 152 -23.59 -44.95 -10.58
CA GLY A 152 -24.55 -46.05 -10.81
C GLY A 152 -25.21 -46.58 -9.51
N THR A 153 -24.75 -46.18 -8.33
CA THR A 153 -25.34 -46.53 -7.03
C THR A 153 -26.34 -45.48 -6.53
N GLY A 154 -26.36 -44.30 -7.15
CA GLY A 154 -27.18 -43.16 -6.75
C GLY A 154 -26.73 -42.48 -5.42
N LYS A 155 -25.62 -42.91 -4.84
CA LYS A 155 -25.11 -42.40 -3.55
C LYS A 155 -24.20 -41.21 -3.69
N HIS A 156 -23.56 -41.03 -4.83
CA HIS A 156 -22.56 -39.99 -5.03
C HIS A 156 -22.98 -39.09 -6.19
N GLU A 157 -22.98 -37.81 -5.93
CA GLU A 157 -23.24 -36.76 -6.89
C GLU A 157 -22.01 -35.87 -7.05
N LEU A 158 -21.67 -35.56 -8.29
CA LEU A 158 -20.64 -34.60 -8.65
C LEU A 158 -21.32 -33.47 -9.42
N ARG A 159 -20.83 -32.23 -9.22
CA ARG A 159 -21.35 -31.05 -9.91
C ARG A 159 -20.20 -30.31 -10.59
N ALA A 160 -20.40 -29.95 -11.85
CA ALA A 160 -19.50 -29.09 -12.60
C ALA A 160 -20.29 -27.85 -13.06
N THR A 161 -19.72 -26.67 -12.87
CA THR A 161 -20.32 -25.41 -13.31
C THR A 161 -19.37 -24.74 -14.31
N GLY A 162 -19.94 -24.16 -15.38
CA GLY A 162 -19.20 -23.40 -16.37
C GLY A 162 -20.02 -22.25 -16.90
N GLN A 163 -19.36 -21.23 -17.45
CA GLN A 163 -20.00 -20.03 -17.95
C GLN A 163 -19.53 -19.71 -19.36
N VAL A 164 -20.46 -19.35 -20.24
CA VAL A 164 -20.18 -18.94 -21.61
C VAL A 164 -20.74 -17.54 -21.86
N VAL A 165 -19.93 -16.67 -22.45
CA VAL A 165 -20.37 -15.35 -22.91
C VAL A 165 -21.05 -15.52 -24.26
N LYS A 166 -22.38 -15.33 -24.31
CA LYS A 166 -23.16 -15.39 -25.56
C LYS A 166 -23.10 -14.08 -26.33
N PHE A 167 -23.14 -12.96 -25.61
CA PHE A 167 -22.98 -11.62 -26.16
C PHE A 167 -22.14 -10.78 -25.17
N PRO A 168 -20.97 -10.29 -25.60
CA PRO A 168 -20.07 -9.61 -24.67
C PRO A 168 -20.60 -8.26 -24.17
N GLY A 169 -21.43 -7.56 -24.97
CA GLY A 169 -21.91 -6.24 -24.57
C GLY A 169 -20.74 -5.32 -24.14
N TYR A 170 -20.87 -4.65 -23.00
CA TYR A 170 -19.84 -3.78 -22.48
C TYR A 170 -18.50 -4.47 -22.15
N PHE A 171 -18.48 -5.79 -21.98
CA PHE A 171 -17.23 -6.56 -21.78
C PHE A 171 -16.24 -6.41 -22.95
N ALA A 172 -16.73 -6.09 -24.15
CA ALA A 172 -15.87 -5.82 -25.29
C ALA A 172 -14.94 -4.60 -25.07
N VAL A 173 -15.29 -3.70 -24.14
CA VAL A 173 -14.57 -2.47 -23.87
C VAL A 173 -13.94 -2.49 -22.49
N TYR A 174 -14.69 -2.97 -21.49
CA TYR A 174 -14.30 -2.84 -20.10
C TYR A 174 -14.84 -3.97 -19.23
N GLN A 175 -13.97 -4.51 -18.41
CA GLN A 175 -14.34 -5.40 -17.31
C GLN A 175 -13.70 -4.87 -16.02
N GLU A 176 -14.41 -4.97 -14.90
CA GLU A 176 -13.88 -4.52 -13.62
C GLU A 176 -12.73 -5.40 -13.13
N GLY A 177 -11.74 -4.78 -12.50
CA GLY A 177 -10.70 -5.49 -11.78
C GLY A 177 -11.22 -6.04 -10.45
N ARG A 178 -10.58 -7.09 -9.94
CA ARG A 178 -10.90 -7.69 -8.63
C ARG A 178 -9.65 -7.75 -7.77
N ASP A 179 -9.84 -7.66 -6.45
CA ASP A 179 -8.73 -7.77 -5.49
C ASP A 179 -8.32 -9.23 -5.28
N GLU A 180 -9.27 -10.16 -5.45
CA GLU A 180 -9.08 -11.60 -5.32
C GLU A 180 -9.79 -12.34 -6.47
N PRO A 181 -9.28 -13.51 -6.91
CA PRO A 181 -10.01 -14.40 -7.80
C PRO A 181 -11.37 -14.76 -7.18
N SER A 182 -12.39 -14.89 -7.99
CA SER A 182 -13.70 -15.35 -7.54
C SER A 182 -13.97 -16.77 -8.07
N GLU A 183 -14.84 -17.50 -7.38
CA GLU A 183 -15.30 -18.81 -7.87
C GLU A 183 -15.84 -18.76 -9.30
N ASP A 184 -16.42 -17.62 -9.72
CA ASP A 184 -16.87 -17.39 -11.10
C ASP A 184 -15.71 -17.33 -12.12
N ASP A 185 -14.46 -17.09 -11.70
CA ASP A 185 -13.28 -17.05 -12.59
C ASP A 185 -12.69 -18.45 -12.81
N GLU A 186 -13.01 -19.40 -11.91
CA GLU A 186 -12.65 -20.82 -12.02
C GLU A 186 -13.67 -21.59 -12.88
N ASP A 187 -14.82 -21.00 -13.22
CA ASP A 187 -15.85 -21.57 -14.09
C ASP A 187 -15.28 -21.72 -15.52
N GLY A 188 -14.58 -22.83 -15.77
CA GLY A 188 -14.03 -23.19 -17.08
C GLY A 188 -15.10 -23.46 -18.14
N LEU A 189 -14.67 -23.59 -19.41
CA LEU A 189 -15.52 -24.08 -20.47
C LEU A 189 -15.85 -25.55 -20.20
N LEU A 190 -17.13 -25.86 -19.94
CA LEU A 190 -17.60 -27.23 -19.85
C LEU A 190 -17.61 -27.89 -21.24
N PRO A 191 -17.29 -29.18 -21.36
CA PRO A 191 -17.48 -29.91 -22.58
C PRO A 191 -18.97 -29.97 -22.95
N ASN A 192 -19.25 -30.03 -24.25
CA ASN A 192 -20.63 -30.22 -24.72
C ASN A 192 -21.09 -31.65 -24.36
N MET A 193 -22.09 -31.75 -23.48
CA MET A 193 -22.63 -33.01 -22.97
C MET A 193 -24.14 -33.00 -23.03
N SER A 194 -24.69 -34.19 -23.09
CA SER A 194 -26.13 -34.43 -23.07
C SER A 194 -26.55 -35.30 -21.88
N LYS A 195 -27.78 -35.17 -21.44
CA LYS A 195 -28.35 -36.03 -20.38
C LYS A 195 -28.25 -37.50 -20.80
N GLY A 196 -27.69 -38.32 -19.92
CA GLY A 196 -27.42 -39.74 -20.18
C GLY A 196 -25.99 -40.05 -20.65
N ASP A 197 -25.20 -39.04 -21.02
CA ASP A 197 -23.81 -39.24 -21.37
C ASP A 197 -23.03 -39.80 -20.17
N SER A 198 -22.06 -40.69 -20.49
CA SER A 198 -21.18 -41.31 -19.47
C SER A 198 -19.75 -40.85 -19.68
N PRO A 199 -19.30 -39.78 -19.06
CA PRO A 199 -17.93 -39.31 -19.17
C PRO A 199 -16.96 -40.33 -18.59
N VAL A 200 -15.79 -40.45 -19.26
CA VAL A 200 -14.73 -41.31 -18.80
C VAL A 200 -14.04 -40.67 -17.60
N LYS A 201 -14.11 -41.32 -16.45
CA LYS A 201 -13.37 -40.91 -15.26
C LYS A 201 -11.87 -41.15 -15.52
N LYS A 202 -11.06 -40.07 -15.50
CA LYS A 202 -9.59 -40.16 -15.59
C LYS A 202 -9.01 -40.33 -14.20
N ASP A 203 -9.33 -39.42 -13.31
CA ASP A 203 -8.84 -39.39 -11.93
C ASP A 203 -9.85 -38.79 -10.98
N VAL A 204 -9.65 -39.00 -9.68
CA VAL A 204 -10.39 -38.36 -8.58
C VAL A 204 -9.39 -37.97 -7.52
N GLU A 205 -9.21 -36.67 -7.36
CA GLU A 205 -8.34 -36.11 -6.32
C GLU A 205 -9.18 -35.65 -5.14
N ALA A 206 -8.77 -36.04 -3.93
CA ALA A 206 -9.36 -35.57 -2.70
C ALA A 206 -8.53 -34.41 -2.16
N ASN A 207 -8.96 -33.19 -2.39
CA ASN A 207 -8.28 -32.01 -1.92
C ASN A 207 -8.91 -31.50 -0.61
N GLN A 208 -8.07 -31.30 0.41
CA GLN A 208 -8.50 -30.67 1.65
C GLN A 208 -8.41 -29.17 1.50
N HIS A 209 -9.53 -28.47 1.76
CA HIS A 209 -9.60 -27.02 1.74
C HIS A 209 -9.87 -26.49 3.15
N PHE A 210 -9.19 -25.41 3.49
CA PHE A 210 -9.41 -24.70 4.75
C PHE A 210 -9.91 -23.29 4.44
N THR A 211 -10.83 -22.79 5.27
CA THR A 211 -11.21 -21.39 5.21
C THR A 211 -9.99 -20.52 5.48
N GLN A 212 -9.78 -19.53 4.62
CA GLN A 212 -8.70 -18.57 4.76
C GLN A 212 -9.20 -17.34 5.53
N PRO A 213 -8.35 -16.70 6.36
CA PRO A 213 -8.68 -15.42 6.95
C PRO A 213 -8.88 -14.36 5.85
N PRO A 214 -9.64 -13.29 6.12
CA PRO A 214 -9.75 -12.18 5.16
C PRO A 214 -8.37 -11.69 4.73
N PRO A 215 -8.16 -11.40 3.44
CA PRO A 215 -6.88 -10.93 2.96
C PRO A 215 -6.56 -9.55 3.57
N ARG A 216 -5.26 -9.23 3.67
CA ARG A 216 -4.83 -7.89 4.07
C ARG A 216 -5.30 -6.87 3.06
N PHE A 217 -5.57 -5.66 3.52
CA PHE A 217 -5.98 -4.57 2.64
C PHE A 217 -4.90 -4.26 1.58
N SER A 218 -5.34 -4.11 0.35
CA SER A 218 -4.64 -3.34 -0.69
C SER A 218 -5.05 -1.87 -0.62
N GLU A 219 -4.40 -0.97 -1.37
CA GLU A 219 -4.89 0.41 -1.48
C GLU A 219 -6.34 0.44 -2.00
N ALA A 220 -6.65 -0.39 -3.01
CA ALA A 220 -7.99 -0.48 -3.57
C ALA A 220 -9.04 -0.93 -2.54
N SER A 221 -8.77 -2.03 -1.83
CA SER A 221 -9.72 -2.56 -0.86
C SER A 221 -9.84 -1.67 0.39
N LEU A 222 -8.79 -0.93 0.77
CA LEU A 222 -8.85 0.03 1.86
C LEU A 222 -9.70 1.25 1.48
N VAL A 223 -9.50 1.83 0.29
CA VAL A 223 -10.35 2.94 -0.21
C VAL A 223 -11.81 2.52 -0.27
N LYS A 224 -12.09 1.32 -0.80
CA LYS A 224 -13.43 0.76 -0.83
C LYS A 224 -14.03 0.66 0.59
N ARG A 225 -13.26 0.17 1.54
CA ARG A 225 -13.73 0.02 2.93
C ARG A 225 -13.99 1.34 3.61
N LEU A 226 -13.15 2.35 3.40
CA LEU A 226 -13.37 3.72 3.89
C LEU A 226 -14.68 4.30 3.34
N GLU A 227 -14.91 4.16 2.04
CA GLU A 227 -16.14 4.61 1.38
C GLU A 227 -17.39 3.90 1.95
N GLU A 228 -17.35 2.57 2.10
CA GLU A 228 -18.45 1.77 2.69
C GLU A 228 -18.80 2.20 4.12
N LEU A 229 -17.80 2.59 4.89
CA LEU A 229 -17.97 3.06 6.27
C LEU A 229 -18.33 4.54 6.38
N GLY A 230 -18.32 5.29 5.28
CA GLY A 230 -18.54 6.75 5.30
C GLY A 230 -17.36 7.55 5.88
N ILE A 231 -16.18 6.93 5.98
CA ILE A 231 -14.96 7.55 6.54
C ILE A 231 -14.17 8.24 5.43
N GLY A 232 -13.98 9.55 5.57
CA GLY A 232 -13.31 10.37 4.55
C GLY A 232 -14.22 10.76 3.39
N ARG A 233 -13.66 11.52 2.47
CA ARG A 233 -14.34 12.07 1.28
C ARG A 233 -13.40 11.96 0.08
N PRO A 234 -13.86 12.19 -1.15
CA PRO A 234 -13.03 12.16 -2.36
C PRO A 234 -11.71 12.95 -2.25
N SER A 235 -11.69 13.99 -1.44
CA SER A 235 -10.49 14.82 -1.21
C SER A 235 -9.48 14.20 -0.23
N THR A 236 -9.87 13.25 0.62
CA THR A 236 -9.05 12.79 1.76
C THR A 236 -8.54 11.34 1.64
N TYR A 237 -9.13 10.47 0.82
CA TYR A 237 -8.70 9.07 0.72
C TYR A 237 -7.19 8.92 0.44
N ALA A 238 -6.70 9.59 -0.60
CA ALA A 238 -5.29 9.49 -0.99
C ALA A 238 -4.33 10.05 0.07
N SER A 239 -4.69 11.18 0.70
CA SER A 239 -3.86 11.81 1.74
C SER A 239 -3.84 11.00 3.04
N THR A 240 -4.94 10.34 3.40
CA THR A 240 -5.01 9.44 4.55
C THR A 240 -4.06 8.26 4.37
N ILE A 241 -4.12 7.56 3.22
CA ILE A 241 -3.23 6.45 2.91
C ILE A 241 -1.76 6.90 2.89
N GLN A 242 -1.50 8.06 2.28
CA GLN A 242 -0.14 8.61 2.23
C GLN A 242 0.39 8.91 3.64
N THR A 243 -0.44 9.47 4.52
CA THR A 243 -0.08 9.75 5.92
C THR A 243 0.29 8.48 6.69
N LEU A 244 -0.45 7.37 6.51
CA LEU A 244 -0.12 6.10 7.14
C LEU A 244 1.28 5.60 6.75
N ARG A 245 1.64 5.77 5.48
CA ARG A 245 2.95 5.38 4.94
C ARG A 245 4.07 6.33 5.37
N ASP A 246 3.86 7.63 5.27
CA ASP A 246 4.88 8.65 5.60
C ASP A 246 5.26 8.62 7.08
N ARG A 247 4.31 8.27 7.95
CA ARG A 247 4.54 8.10 9.38
C ARG A 247 5.03 6.71 9.77
N ALA A 248 5.25 5.83 8.79
CA ALA A 248 5.65 4.45 9.02
C ALA A 248 4.72 3.70 9.99
N TYR A 249 3.40 3.96 9.93
CA TYR A 249 2.41 3.18 10.66
C TYR A 249 2.08 1.88 9.95
N VAL A 250 2.29 1.87 8.64
CA VAL A 250 2.15 0.70 7.78
C VAL A 250 3.30 0.65 6.77
N ARG A 251 3.67 -0.58 6.35
CA ARG A 251 4.50 -0.83 5.18
C ARG A 251 3.72 -1.55 4.10
N MET A 252 4.21 -1.48 2.88
CA MET A 252 3.63 -2.17 1.73
C MET A 252 4.51 -3.33 1.28
N GLU A 253 3.95 -4.53 1.22
CA GLU A 253 4.60 -5.71 0.66
C GLU A 253 3.64 -6.38 -0.33
N LYS A 254 4.11 -6.68 -1.53
CA LYS A 254 3.30 -7.31 -2.59
C LYS A 254 1.90 -6.68 -2.74
N ASN A 255 1.86 -5.34 -2.73
CA ASN A 255 0.64 -4.54 -2.83
C ASN A 255 -0.38 -4.72 -1.67
N ARG A 256 0.07 -5.16 -0.49
CA ARG A 256 -0.74 -5.31 0.73
C ARG A 256 -0.16 -4.49 1.87
N PHE A 257 -1.03 -3.94 2.70
CA PHE A 257 -0.64 -3.22 3.91
C PHE A 257 -0.29 -4.18 5.05
N PHE A 258 0.82 -3.89 5.68
CA PHE A 258 1.24 -4.53 6.94
C PHE A 258 1.37 -3.45 8.00
N ALA A 259 0.71 -3.67 9.13
CA ALA A 259 0.84 -2.76 10.26
C ALA A 259 2.25 -2.84 10.85
N GLU A 260 2.89 -1.69 10.99
CA GLU A 260 4.16 -1.55 11.68
C GLU A 260 3.95 -1.43 13.20
N GLU A 261 5.00 -1.67 13.95
CA GLU A 261 4.94 -1.67 15.41
C GLU A 261 4.52 -0.31 15.99
N SER A 262 4.98 0.77 15.39
CA SER A 262 4.55 2.14 15.74
C SER A 262 3.05 2.36 15.52
N GLY A 263 2.52 1.82 14.41
CA GLY A 263 1.09 1.88 14.11
C GLY A 263 0.26 1.09 15.12
N ARG A 264 0.70 -0.12 15.48
CA ARG A 264 0.03 -0.97 16.48
C ARG A 264 0.00 -0.31 17.85
N LEU A 265 1.14 0.23 18.29
CA LEU A 265 1.24 0.91 19.58
C LEU A 265 0.33 2.15 19.64
N LEU A 266 0.34 2.95 18.56
CA LEU A 266 -0.53 4.14 18.47
C LEU A 266 -2.02 3.73 18.47
N THR A 267 -2.39 2.72 17.71
CA THR A 267 -3.77 2.22 17.65
C THR A 267 -4.21 1.74 19.03
N ALA A 268 -3.41 0.92 19.70
CA ALA A 268 -3.69 0.45 21.06
C ALA A 268 -3.87 1.62 22.06
N PHE A 269 -3.03 2.65 21.95
CA PHE A 269 -3.15 3.85 22.78
C PHE A 269 -4.46 4.58 22.50
N LEU A 270 -4.79 4.79 21.24
CA LEU A 270 -6.01 5.50 20.84
C LEU A 270 -7.27 4.72 21.21
N GLU A 271 -7.32 3.42 20.96
CA GLU A 271 -8.45 2.56 21.34
C GLU A 271 -8.65 2.53 22.85
N ARG A 272 -7.58 2.59 23.63
CA ARG A 272 -7.70 2.54 25.10
C ARG A 272 -8.03 3.88 25.75
N PHE A 273 -7.49 4.99 25.24
CA PHE A 273 -7.64 6.29 25.87
C PHE A 273 -8.59 7.23 25.14
N PHE A 274 -8.88 6.97 23.84
CA PHE A 274 -9.67 7.79 22.96
C PHE A 274 -10.67 6.97 22.14
N GLU A 275 -11.17 5.85 22.69
CA GLU A 275 -12.03 4.87 22.02
C GLU A 275 -13.13 5.51 21.18
N ARG A 276 -13.91 6.45 21.76
CA ARG A 276 -14.98 7.15 21.06
C ARG A 276 -14.50 7.83 19.77
N TYR A 277 -13.32 8.47 19.80
CA TYR A 277 -12.82 9.29 18.70
C TYR A 277 -12.18 8.49 17.57
N VAL A 278 -11.86 7.23 17.81
CA VAL A 278 -11.32 6.30 16.79
C VAL A 278 -12.35 5.28 16.33
N ALA A 279 -13.55 5.28 16.88
CA ALA A 279 -14.67 4.48 16.42
C ALA A 279 -15.07 4.88 14.99
N PHE A 280 -15.41 3.90 14.17
CA PHE A 280 -15.75 4.14 12.76
C PHE A 280 -17.00 4.99 12.59
N ASP A 281 -18.01 4.76 13.43
CA ASP A 281 -19.27 5.51 13.45
C ASP A 281 -19.09 6.96 13.90
N PHE A 282 -18.15 7.24 14.81
CA PHE A 282 -17.83 8.60 15.22
C PHE A 282 -17.25 9.41 14.06
N THR A 283 -16.27 8.86 13.34
CA THR A 283 -15.65 9.54 12.19
C THR A 283 -16.67 9.74 11.06
N ALA A 284 -17.45 8.71 10.75
CA ALA A 284 -18.52 8.80 9.75
C ALA A 284 -19.59 9.85 10.15
N GLY A 285 -20.01 9.85 11.42
CA GLY A 285 -20.96 10.84 11.94
C GLY A 285 -20.43 12.26 11.87
N MET A 286 -19.17 12.50 12.19
CA MET A 286 -18.53 13.82 12.07
C MET A 286 -18.51 14.31 10.61
N GLU A 287 -18.23 13.42 9.65
CA GLU A 287 -18.29 13.76 8.22
C GLU A 287 -19.73 14.14 7.79
N ASP A 288 -20.73 13.41 8.29
CA ASP A 288 -22.15 13.72 8.03
C ASP A 288 -22.58 15.06 8.64
N GLU A 289 -22.10 15.38 9.84
CA GLU A 289 -22.34 16.69 10.48
C GLU A 289 -21.66 17.82 9.69
N LEU A 290 -20.44 17.62 9.19
CA LEU A 290 -19.75 18.59 8.34
C LEU A 290 -20.49 18.83 7.02
N ASP A 291 -21.08 17.78 6.42
CA ASP A 291 -21.93 17.92 5.23
C ASP A 291 -23.20 18.75 5.57
N THR A 292 -23.80 18.54 6.75
CA THR A 292 -24.95 19.34 7.23
C THR A 292 -24.60 20.81 7.40
N VAL A 293 -23.38 21.11 7.86
CA VAL A 293 -22.85 22.50 7.92
C VAL A 293 -22.66 23.06 6.51
N SER A 294 -22.11 22.27 5.58
CA SER A 294 -21.92 22.67 4.18
C SER A 294 -23.23 23.02 3.48
N ASP A 295 -24.30 22.30 3.83
CA ASP A 295 -25.67 22.55 3.33
C ASP A 295 -26.34 23.77 3.98
N GLY A 296 -25.68 24.42 4.96
CA GLY A 296 -26.22 25.57 5.70
C GLY A 296 -27.33 25.20 6.68
N ARG A 297 -27.50 23.93 7.02
CA ARG A 297 -28.52 23.44 7.97
C ARG A 297 -28.03 23.45 9.41
N GLU A 298 -26.72 23.58 9.65
CA GLU A 298 -26.10 23.65 10.97
C GLU A 298 -24.99 24.71 11.01
N GLU A 299 -24.78 25.30 12.18
CA GLU A 299 -23.76 26.32 12.40
C GLU A 299 -22.43 25.66 12.80
N TRP A 300 -21.36 25.87 12.01
CA TRP A 300 -20.06 25.26 12.24
C TRP A 300 -19.44 25.55 13.60
N LYS A 301 -19.69 26.77 14.18
CA LYS A 301 -19.19 27.13 15.51
C LYS A 301 -19.82 26.29 16.61
N LYS A 302 -21.10 25.98 16.47
CA LYS A 302 -21.84 25.14 17.41
C LYS A 302 -21.25 23.70 17.35
N LEU A 303 -21.11 23.14 16.18
CA LEU A 303 -20.52 21.82 16.00
C LEU A 303 -19.11 21.72 16.63
N LEU A 304 -18.24 22.70 16.35
CA LEU A 304 -16.90 22.74 16.94
C LEU A 304 -16.93 22.91 18.47
N ALA A 305 -17.84 23.70 19.00
CA ALA A 305 -17.96 23.90 20.45
C ALA A 305 -18.41 22.60 21.16
N GLU A 306 -19.35 21.87 20.56
CA GLU A 306 -19.81 20.57 21.07
C GLU A 306 -18.69 19.51 21.03
N PHE A 307 -17.98 19.41 19.92
CA PHE A 307 -16.81 18.53 19.83
C PHE A 307 -15.74 18.87 20.88
N TRP A 308 -15.39 20.15 21.00
CA TRP A 308 -14.33 20.60 21.90
C TRP A 308 -14.68 20.45 23.38
N LYS A 309 -15.96 20.57 23.74
CA LYS A 309 -16.48 20.38 25.08
C LYS A 309 -16.18 19.00 25.65
N ASP A 310 -16.21 17.96 24.79
CA ASP A 310 -15.92 16.58 25.18
C ASP A 310 -14.42 16.24 24.99
N PHE A 311 -13.82 16.69 23.89
CA PHE A 311 -12.46 16.32 23.51
C PHE A 311 -11.40 16.92 24.42
N LYS A 312 -11.56 18.20 24.81
CA LYS A 312 -10.60 18.89 25.67
C LYS A 312 -10.43 18.23 27.04
N PRO A 313 -11.50 17.99 27.84
CA PRO A 313 -11.37 17.32 29.14
C PRO A 313 -10.75 15.93 29.01
N LYS A 314 -11.09 15.19 27.95
CA LYS A 314 -10.50 13.86 27.71
C LYS A 314 -9.01 13.93 27.45
N THR A 315 -8.56 14.93 26.71
CA THR A 315 -7.13 15.17 26.46
C THR A 315 -6.40 15.53 27.76
N GLU A 316 -6.98 16.42 28.57
CA GLU A 316 -6.44 16.83 29.88
C GLU A 316 -6.31 15.61 30.82
N GLU A 317 -7.35 14.79 30.93
CA GLU A 317 -7.33 13.54 31.72
C GLU A 317 -6.16 12.62 31.32
N VAL A 318 -5.95 12.44 30.01
CA VAL A 318 -4.88 11.56 29.50
C VAL A 318 -3.50 12.19 29.74
N MET A 319 -3.36 13.51 29.62
CA MET A 319 -2.09 14.22 29.85
C MET A 319 -1.65 14.22 31.32
N GLU A 320 -2.57 14.08 32.27
CA GLU A 320 -2.26 13.94 33.70
C GLU A 320 -1.67 12.58 34.07
N LYS A 321 -1.86 11.55 33.22
CA LYS A 321 -1.33 10.19 33.48
C LYS A 321 0.18 10.16 33.33
N LYS A 322 0.84 9.44 34.24
CA LYS A 322 2.28 9.17 34.12
C LYS A 322 2.58 8.22 32.96
N PRO A 323 3.70 8.37 32.28
CA PRO A 323 4.09 7.44 31.21
C PRO A 323 4.12 5.95 31.65
N SER A 324 4.44 5.69 32.91
CA SER A 324 4.42 4.33 33.48
C SER A 324 3.01 3.75 33.54
N GLU A 325 2.02 4.55 33.96
CA GLU A 325 0.61 4.14 34.04
C GLU A 325 0.06 3.85 32.64
N VAL A 326 0.39 4.70 31.66
CA VAL A 326 0.02 4.47 30.25
C VAL A 326 0.65 3.18 29.74
N THR A 327 1.94 2.95 30.01
CA THR A 327 2.65 1.75 29.57
C THR A 327 2.07 0.48 30.19
N GLU A 328 1.68 0.51 31.46
CA GLU A 328 1.06 -0.63 32.15
C GLU A 328 -0.30 -1.00 31.52
N VAL A 329 -1.12 -0.01 31.23
CA VAL A 329 -2.40 -0.21 30.56
C VAL A 329 -2.21 -0.82 29.17
N LEU A 330 -1.22 -0.32 28.41
CA LEU A 330 -0.90 -0.84 27.08
C LEU A 330 -0.28 -2.25 27.13
N ASP A 331 0.51 -2.57 28.15
CA ASP A 331 1.06 -3.92 28.39
C ASP A 331 -0.05 -4.96 28.57
N GLY A 332 -1.11 -4.58 29.30
CA GLY A 332 -2.29 -5.43 29.46
C GLY A 332 -3.07 -5.58 28.15
N PHE A 333 -3.31 -4.47 27.46
CA PHE A 333 -4.09 -4.46 26.21
C PHE A 333 -3.41 -5.20 25.05
N LEU A 334 -2.09 -5.12 24.96
CA LEU A 334 -1.28 -5.77 23.94
C LEU A 334 -0.76 -7.16 24.35
N SER A 335 -1.23 -7.71 25.47
CA SER A 335 -0.71 -8.95 26.05
C SER A 335 -0.70 -10.11 25.05
N ASP A 336 -1.82 -10.38 24.40
CA ASP A 336 -1.96 -11.51 23.46
C ASP A 336 -1.08 -11.35 22.22
N TYR A 337 -0.79 -10.10 21.83
CA TYR A 337 0.12 -9.80 20.73
C TYR A 337 1.58 -9.97 21.13
N LEU A 338 1.97 -9.39 22.26
CA LEU A 338 3.36 -9.41 22.73
C LEU A 338 3.76 -10.75 23.33
N PHE A 339 2.81 -11.45 23.95
CA PHE A 339 3.03 -12.68 24.71
C PHE A 339 2.02 -13.75 24.30
N PRO A 340 2.03 -14.20 23.02
CA PRO A 340 1.15 -15.27 22.56
C PRO A 340 1.45 -16.58 23.30
N GLU A 341 0.45 -17.45 23.38
CA GLU A 341 0.61 -18.77 23.97
C GLU A 341 1.80 -19.52 23.38
N ARG A 342 2.59 -20.15 24.24
CA ARG A 342 3.76 -20.94 23.84
C ARG A 342 3.36 -22.38 23.57
N ALA A 343 3.96 -22.98 22.55
CA ALA A 343 3.72 -24.39 22.21
C ALA A 343 4.11 -25.37 23.31
N ASP A 344 5.03 -24.96 24.21
CA ASP A 344 5.47 -25.75 25.37
C ASP A 344 4.57 -25.59 26.61
N GLY A 345 3.49 -24.80 26.53
CA GLY A 345 2.54 -24.54 27.60
C GLY A 345 3.06 -23.71 28.77
N LYS A 346 4.28 -23.15 28.66
CA LYS A 346 4.85 -22.28 29.70
C LYS A 346 4.26 -20.86 29.61
N ASP A 347 4.34 -20.11 30.72
CA ASP A 347 3.94 -18.69 30.73
C ASP A 347 4.72 -17.89 29.68
N PRO A 348 4.04 -17.31 28.70
CA PRO A 348 4.69 -16.55 27.62
C PRO A 348 5.40 -15.28 28.11
N ARG A 349 5.12 -14.85 29.32
CA ARG A 349 5.80 -13.73 29.98
C ARG A 349 7.06 -14.13 30.76
N HIS A 350 7.40 -15.39 30.80
CA HIS A 350 8.62 -15.85 31.50
C HIS A 350 9.88 -15.37 30.77
N CYS A 351 10.82 -14.77 31.50
CA CYS A 351 12.06 -14.27 30.91
C CYS A 351 13.02 -15.42 30.60
N PRO A 352 13.41 -15.62 29.32
CA PRO A 352 14.28 -16.75 28.96
C PRO A 352 15.67 -16.67 29.58
N LEU A 353 16.21 -15.46 29.80
CA LEU A 353 17.50 -15.30 30.46
C LEU A 353 17.42 -15.69 31.97
N CYS A 354 16.38 -15.26 32.68
CA CYS A 354 16.16 -15.65 34.07
C CYS A 354 15.93 -17.15 34.19
N GLU A 355 15.18 -17.76 33.26
CA GLU A 355 14.96 -19.21 33.22
C GLU A 355 16.29 -19.96 33.03
N ALA A 356 17.13 -19.55 32.10
CA ALA A 356 18.43 -20.16 31.83
C ALA A 356 19.40 -20.05 33.01
N GLU A 357 19.34 -18.94 33.77
CA GLU A 357 20.21 -18.69 34.92
C GLU A 357 19.60 -19.10 36.27
N GLY A 358 18.40 -19.71 36.28
CA GLY A 358 17.70 -20.15 37.49
C GLY A 358 17.26 -19.01 38.41
N ARG A 359 17.03 -17.80 37.87
CA ARG A 359 16.57 -16.64 38.65
C ARG A 359 15.05 -16.66 38.77
N GLU A 360 14.54 -16.50 40.00
CA GLU A 360 13.11 -16.37 40.23
C GLU A 360 12.56 -14.99 39.83
N GLY A 361 11.24 -14.90 39.56
CA GLY A 361 10.52 -13.63 39.33
C GLY A 361 10.78 -12.96 38.00
N GLY A 362 11.47 -13.59 37.06
CA GLY A 362 11.76 -13.07 35.75
C GLY A 362 10.53 -12.96 34.86
N ARG A 363 9.79 -11.84 34.91
CA ARG A 363 8.59 -11.55 34.11
C ARG A 363 8.86 -10.47 33.05
N LEU A 364 8.45 -10.74 31.81
CA LEU A 364 8.53 -9.78 30.72
C LEU A 364 7.34 -8.82 30.76
N ALA A 365 7.60 -7.54 30.50
CA ALA A 365 6.59 -6.50 30.41
C ALA A 365 6.99 -5.44 29.38
N LEU A 366 5.98 -4.75 28.84
CA LEU A 366 6.20 -3.56 27.99
C LEU A 366 6.83 -2.44 28.84
N ARG A 367 7.80 -1.76 28.27
CA ARG A 367 8.48 -0.61 28.86
C ARG A 367 8.60 0.53 27.86
N GLY A 368 8.48 1.77 28.33
CA GLY A 368 8.78 2.95 27.56
C GLY A 368 10.24 3.35 27.68
N GLY A 369 10.89 3.66 26.57
CA GLY A 369 12.25 4.16 26.53
C GLY A 369 12.39 5.43 25.68
N ARG A 370 13.57 6.06 25.73
CA ARG A 370 13.86 7.27 24.93
C ARG A 370 13.60 7.08 23.42
N TYR A 371 13.66 5.86 22.95
CA TYR A 371 13.58 5.53 21.52
C TYR A 371 12.31 4.76 21.13
N GLY A 372 11.33 4.69 22.02
CA GLY A 372 10.08 3.98 21.80
C GLY A 372 9.82 2.90 22.86
N ALA A 373 8.78 2.11 22.63
CA ALA A 373 8.41 0.99 23.48
C ALA A 373 9.28 -0.24 23.17
N PHE A 374 9.56 -1.04 24.21
CA PHE A 374 10.29 -2.31 24.11
C PHE A 374 9.82 -3.25 25.22
N VAL A 375 10.10 -4.54 25.09
CA VAL A 375 9.82 -5.52 26.15
C VAL A 375 11.07 -5.74 26.97
N ALA A 376 10.95 -5.72 28.29
CA ALA A 376 12.07 -5.95 29.21
C ALA A 376 11.69 -6.85 30.39
N CYS A 377 12.69 -7.44 31.00
CA CYS A 377 12.52 -8.22 32.23
C CYS A 377 12.28 -7.29 33.43
N ALA A 378 11.38 -7.71 34.32
CA ALA A 378 11.08 -7.00 35.56
C ALA A 378 12.26 -7.03 36.57
N ASN A 379 13.17 -8.00 36.45
CA ASN A 379 14.36 -8.15 37.32
C ASN A 379 15.52 -7.20 36.94
N TYR A 380 15.23 -6.12 36.20
CA TYR A 380 16.25 -5.10 35.97
C TYR A 380 16.59 -4.37 37.27
N PRO A 381 17.87 -4.13 37.59
CA PRO A 381 19.09 -4.21 36.74
C PRO A 381 19.82 -5.59 36.77
N GLU A 382 19.42 -6.56 37.56
CA GLU A 382 20.07 -7.88 37.68
C GLU A 382 19.91 -8.70 36.40
N CYS A 383 18.76 -8.59 35.75
CA CYS A 383 18.52 -9.14 34.41
C CYS A 383 18.38 -8.03 33.39
N LYS A 384 19.24 -8.04 32.35
CA LYS A 384 19.25 -7.03 31.30
C LYS A 384 18.56 -7.51 30.01
N PHE A 385 17.74 -8.54 30.10
CA PHE A 385 17.02 -9.04 28.94
C PHE A 385 16.06 -7.99 28.42
N THR A 386 16.18 -7.70 27.13
CA THR A 386 15.27 -6.83 26.37
C THR A 386 15.03 -7.40 24.98
N ARG A 387 13.85 -7.20 24.45
CA ARG A 387 13.54 -7.41 23.03
C ARG A 387 12.74 -6.24 22.46
N GLN A 388 12.73 -6.13 21.15
CA GLN A 388 11.95 -5.09 20.48
C GLN A 388 10.45 -5.26 20.72
N PHE A 389 9.70 -4.19 20.52
CA PHE A 389 8.25 -4.21 20.51
C PHE A 389 7.78 -4.90 19.21
N ALA A 390 7.68 -6.22 19.25
CA ALA A 390 7.26 -7.05 18.14
C ALA A 390 6.60 -8.34 18.63
N LYS A 391 5.79 -8.97 17.78
CA LYS A 391 5.31 -10.34 18.06
C LYS A 391 6.50 -11.31 18.01
N PRO A 392 6.65 -12.24 18.98
CA PRO A 392 7.68 -13.25 18.92
C PRO A 392 7.68 -14.02 17.59
N GLY A 393 8.85 -14.19 16.97
CA GLY A 393 9.00 -14.87 15.67
C GLY A 393 8.52 -14.07 14.45
N SER A 394 8.22 -12.78 14.59
CA SER A 394 8.02 -11.87 13.46
C SER A 394 9.34 -11.25 12.99
N ASP A 395 9.39 -10.69 11.78
CA ASP A 395 10.60 -10.05 11.19
C ASP A 395 11.26 -8.96 12.08
N GLY A 396 10.61 -8.53 13.14
CA GLY A 396 11.14 -7.60 14.15
C GLY A 396 11.66 -8.26 15.42
N ASP A 397 11.50 -9.56 15.61
CA ASP A 397 11.92 -10.33 16.80
C ASP A 397 13.26 -11.04 16.55
N ASP A 398 14.19 -10.40 15.88
CA ASP A 398 15.53 -10.95 15.57
C ASP A 398 16.44 -11.13 16.81
N GLY A 399 15.92 -10.90 18.01
CA GLY A 399 16.65 -11.17 19.25
C GLY A 399 17.05 -12.64 19.46
N ALA A 400 16.43 -13.57 18.72
CA ALA A 400 16.78 -15.00 18.76
C ALA A 400 18.01 -15.34 17.88
N ASN A 401 18.47 -14.42 17.03
CA ASN A 401 19.62 -14.61 16.14
C ASN A 401 20.82 -13.68 16.46
N ASP A 402 20.75 -12.90 17.55
CA ASP A 402 21.93 -12.18 18.02
C ASP A 402 22.93 -13.20 18.58
N GLY A 403 24.17 -13.16 18.10
CA GLY A 403 25.20 -14.09 18.52
C GLY A 403 26.45 -14.05 17.66
N VAL A 404 27.43 -14.83 18.05
CA VAL A 404 28.70 -14.98 17.30
C VAL A 404 28.41 -15.78 16.04
N LEU A 405 28.65 -15.16 14.87
CA LEU A 405 28.57 -15.80 13.55
C LEU A 405 29.83 -16.63 13.25
N GLY A 406 30.94 -16.27 13.87
CA GLY A 406 32.25 -16.87 13.67
C GLY A 406 33.37 -15.89 14.03
N GLU A 407 34.59 -16.21 13.60
CA GLU A 407 35.76 -15.37 13.77
C GLU A 407 36.24 -14.80 12.42
N ASP A 408 36.72 -13.57 12.42
CA ASP A 408 37.34 -12.98 11.25
C ASP A 408 38.70 -13.65 11.00
N PRO A 409 38.92 -14.27 9.84
CA PRO A 409 40.15 -15.03 9.56
C PRO A 409 41.43 -14.17 9.55
N ASP A 410 41.32 -12.86 9.36
CA ASP A 410 42.47 -11.97 9.29
C ASP A 410 42.87 -11.45 10.67
N THR A 411 41.93 -11.22 11.57
CA THR A 411 42.17 -10.61 12.88
C THR A 411 41.95 -11.56 14.06
N GLY A 412 41.27 -12.70 13.87
CA GLY A 412 40.89 -13.63 14.92
C GLY A 412 39.85 -13.07 15.89
N LEU A 413 39.24 -11.91 15.57
CA LEU A 413 38.23 -11.30 16.41
C LEU A 413 36.84 -11.90 16.13
N PRO A 414 35.95 -11.99 17.14
CA PRO A 414 34.61 -12.49 16.93
C PRO A 414 33.79 -11.54 16.06
N VAL A 415 33.06 -12.13 15.11
CA VAL A 415 32.06 -11.45 14.29
C VAL A 415 30.71 -11.78 14.88
N GLU A 416 30.03 -10.76 15.39
CA GLU A 416 28.75 -10.91 16.07
C GLU A 416 27.64 -10.23 15.25
N ARG A 417 26.50 -10.92 15.12
CA ARG A 417 25.26 -10.31 14.71
C ARG A 417 24.59 -9.71 15.94
N LYS A 418 24.20 -8.45 15.84
CA LYS A 418 23.49 -7.70 16.89
C LYS A 418 22.34 -6.94 16.29
N THR A 419 21.30 -6.74 17.11
CA THR A 419 20.17 -5.92 16.72
C THR A 419 20.24 -4.57 17.40
N GLY A 420 20.18 -3.52 16.61
CA GLY A 420 20.27 -2.14 17.06
C GLY A 420 19.05 -1.31 16.68
N ARG A 421 19.04 -0.07 17.12
CA ARG A 421 17.95 0.90 16.91
C ARG A 421 17.60 1.14 15.42
N PHE A 422 18.55 0.86 14.51
CA PHE A 422 18.39 1.02 13.05
C PHE A 422 18.20 -0.30 12.31
N GLY A 423 17.95 -1.40 13.05
CA GLY A 423 17.84 -2.75 12.52
C GLY A 423 19.05 -3.62 12.86
N PRO A 424 19.11 -4.84 12.29
CA PRO A 424 20.20 -5.76 12.52
C PRO A 424 21.51 -5.23 11.91
N TYR A 425 22.62 -5.48 12.59
CA TYR A 425 23.96 -5.13 12.15
C TYR A 425 24.97 -6.18 12.56
N VAL A 426 26.10 -6.22 11.91
CA VAL A 426 27.26 -7.01 12.29
C VAL A 426 28.30 -6.15 12.97
N GLN A 427 28.96 -6.74 13.94
CA GLN A 427 30.04 -6.12 14.71
C GLN A 427 31.26 -7.04 14.70
N LEU A 428 32.43 -6.46 14.45
CA LEU A 428 33.72 -7.12 14.56
C LEU A 428 34.43 -6.62 15.81
N GLY A 429 34.72 -7.54 16.74
CA GLY A 429 35.41 -7.28 17.98
C GLY A 429 34.64 -6.47 19.01
N ASP A 430 35.26 -6.30 20.20
CA ASP A 430 34.78 -5.50 21.33
C ASP A 430 35.78 -4.40 21.68
N GLY A 431 35.28 -3.24 22.11
CA GLY A 431 36.14 -2.15 22.66
C GLY A 431 36.19 -0.89 21.81
N LYS A 432 37.38 -0.24 21.73
CA LYS A 432 37.55 1.11 21.14
C LYS A 432 37.59 1.13 19.61
N GLU A 433 37.91 0.03 18.96
CA GLU A 433 38.07 -0.08 17.49
C GLU A 433 37.06 -1.05 16.88
N VAL A 434 35.81 -0.89 17.25
CA VAL A 434 34.72 -1.75 16.76
C VAL A 434 34.30 -1.33 15.36
N LYS A 435 34.40 -2.24 14.38
CA LYS A 435 33.76 -2.06 13.06
C LYS A 435 32.32 -2.54 13.10
N ARG A 436 31.43 -1.78 12.50
CA ARG A 436 30.00 -2.14 12.39
C ARG A 436 29.48 -1.89 10.99
N ALA A 437 28.62 -2.79 10.52
CA ALA A 437 27.92 -2.64 9.26
C ALA A 437 26.46 -3.07 9.41
N SER A 438 25.52 -2.28 8.89
CA SER A 438 24.11 -2.65 8.88
C SER A 438 23.88 -3.84 7.95
N ILE A 439 22.95 -4.74 8.30
CA ILE A 439 22.56 -5.87 7.46
C ILE A 439 21.41 -5.40 6.54
N PRO A 440 21.62 -5.37 5.22
CA PRO A 440 20.58 -5.03 4.26
C PRO A 440 19.51 -6.12 4.17
N LYS A 441 18.27 -5.72 3.80
CA LYS A 441 17.13 -6.64 3.68
C LYS A 441 17.13 -7.49 2.39
N ASP A 442 17.98 -7.17 1.44
CA ASP A 442 18.09 -7.82 0.13
C ASP A 442 19.17 -8.92 0.08
N ILE A 443 19.61 -9.39 1.25
CA ILE A 443 20.53 -10.52 1.38
C ILE A 443 19.77 -11.69 1.99
N ASP A 444 19.59 -12.74 1.20
CA ASP A 444 19.07 -14.02 1.66
C ASP A 444 20.21 -14.86 2.30
N ASP A 445 19.87 -15.75 3.23
CA ASP A 445 20.82 -16.65 3.93
C ASP A 445 22.05 -15.94 4.53
N PHE A 446 21.80 -14.92 5.34
CA PHE A 446 22.85 -14.12 5.96
C PHE A 446 23.70 -14.92 6.95
N GLY A 447 25.00 -15.07 6.67
CA GLY A 447 25.97 -15.80 7.50
C GLY A 447 27.31 -15.05 7.62
N LEU A 448 28.32 -15.75 8.17
CA LEU A 448 29.67 -15.19 8.40
C LEU A 448 30.29 -14.58 7.12
N GLU A 449 30.13 -15.23 5.98
CA GLU A 449 30.69 -14.76 4.71
C GLU A 449 30.15 -13.36 4.34
N TRP A 450 28.83 -13.18 4.44
CA TRP A 450 28.19 -11.88 4.19
C TRP A 450 28.57 -10.83 5.24
N ALA A 451 28.72 -11.24 6.50
CA ALA A 451 29.16 -10.36 7.57
C ALA A 451 30.55 -9.78 7.30
N LEU A 452 31.49 -10.62 6.91
CA LEU A 452 32.85 -10.20 6.55
C LEU A 452 32.86 -9.28 5.31
N LYS A 453 32.08 -9.62 4.29
CA LYS A 453 31.90 -8.75 3.11
C LYS A 453 31.38 -7.37 3.49
N LEU A 454 30.34 -7.28 4.31
CA LEU A 454 29.80 -5.99 4.74
C LEU A 454 30.77 -5.19 5.61
N LEU A 455 31.53 -5.84 6.48
CA LEU A 455 32.53 -5.22 7.34
C LEU A 455 33.76 -4.72 6.55
N SER A 456 34.00 -5.23 5.34
CA SER A 456 35.06 -4.77 4.45
C SER A 456 34.72 -3.51 3.65
N LEU A 457 33.48 -3.05 3.69
CA LEU A 457 33.04 -1.87 2.94
C LEU A 457 33.54 -0.55 3.57
N PRO A 458 33.80 0.51 2.76
CA PRO A 458 33.68 0.56 1.29
C PRO A 458 34.85 -0.16 0.58
N ARG A 459 34.55 -0.79 -0.56
CA ARG A 459 35.52 -1.46 -1.42
C ARG A 459 36.03 -0.52 -2.52
N ILE A 460 37.33 -0.41 -2.70
CA ILE A 460 37.95 0.31 -3.82
C ILE A 460 37.81 -0.58 -5.07
N ILE A 461 37.16 -0.07 -6.13
CA ILE A 461 37.07 -0.74 -7.42
C ILE A 461 38.32 -0.52 -8.25
N GLY A 462 38.90 0.71 -8.18
CA GLY A 462 40.07 1.13 -8.88
C GLY A 462 40.10 2.65 -9.08
N GLN A 463 41.03 3.18 -9.90
CA GLN A 463 41.16 4.60 -10.15
C GLN A 463 40.38 5.05 -11.38
N HIS A 464 39.67 6.17 -11.25
CA HIS A 464 38.91 6.75 -12.37
C HIS A 464 39.85 7.16 -13.50
N PRO A 465 39.56 6.78 -14.76
CA PRO A 465 40.50 6.95 -15.89
C PRO A 465 40.86 8.41 -16.19
N GLU A 466 40.00 9.37 -15.88
CA GLU A 466 40.24 10.79 -16.16
C GLU A 466 40.81 11.54 -14.98
N THR A 467 40.43 11.20 -13.74
CA THR A 467 40.81 11.96 -12.55
C THR A 467 41.96 11.33 -11.76
N GLY A 468 42.24 10.03 -11.99
CA GLY A 468 43.24 9.26 -11.26
C GLY A 468 42.88 8.99 -9.79
N LYS A 469 41.68 9.38 -9.32
CA LYS A 469 41.21 9.15 -7.95
C LYS A 469 40.40 7.90 -7.83
N ASP A 470 40.35 7.34 -6.63
CA ASP A 470 39.68 6.09 -6.37
C ASP A 470 38.14 6.16 -6.58
N ILE A 471 37.57 5.08 -7.13
CA ILE A 471 36.15 4.79 -7.17
C ILE A 471 35.88 3.74 -6.10
N GLU A 472 34.93 4.04 -5.23
CA GLU A 472 34.56 3.17 -4.13
C GLU A 472 33.14 2.62 -4.34
N ALA A 473 32.91 1.34 -4.02
CA ALA A 473 31.58 0.73 -3.92
C ALA A 473 31.25 0.46 -2.46
N GLY A 474 30.01 0.75 -2.06
CA GLY A 474 29.62 0.56 -0.67
C GLY A 474 28.14 0.82 -0.39
N LEU A 475 27.80 0.76 0.90
CA LEU A 475 26.50 1.10 1.44
C LEU A 475 26.54 2.50 2.04
N TRP A 476 25.68 3.39 1.55
CA TRP A 476 25.54 4.75 2.06
C TRP A 476 24.10 5.04 2.47
N ARG A 477 23.84 6.26 2.92
CA ARG A 477 22.51 6.68 3.44
C ARG A 477 21.32 6.35 2.52
N TYR A 478 21.55 6.30 1.22
CA TYR A 478 20.52 6.07 0.19
C TYR A 478 20.59 4.68 -0.45
N GLY A 479 21.32 3.75 0.17
CA GLY A 479 21.48 2.38 -0.29
C GLY A 479 22.80 2.10 -0.99
N PRO A 480 22.89 0.95 -1.71
CA PRO A 480 24.09 0.53 -2.41
C PRO A 480 24.42 1.47 -3.58
N ALA A 481 25.66 1.88 -3.70
CA ALA A 481 26.11 2.78 -4.75
C ALA A 481 27.62 2.68 -5.02
N VAL A 482 28.09 3.26 -6.12
CA VAL A 482 29.49 3.63 -6.35
C VAL A 482 29.68 5.11 -6.06
N ARG A 483 30.82 5.48 -5.49
CA ARG A 483 31.15 6.87 -5.12
C ARG A 483 32.46 7.31 -5.76
N HIS A 484 32.46 8.51 -6.31
CA HIS A 484 33.66 9.19 -6.80
C HIS A 484 33.48 10.70 -6.61
N GLU A 485 34.41 11.37 -5.88
CA GLU A 485 34.43 12.82 -5.65
C GLU A 485 33.05 13.45 -5.29
N GLY A 486 32.26 12.76 -4.42
CA GLY A 486 30.94 13.25 -4.00
C GLY A 486 29.83 13.00 -5.00
N THR A 487 30.10 12.35 -6.14
CA THR A 487 29.10 11.84 -7.07
C THR A 487 28.81 10.39 -6.72
N TYR A 488 27.51 10.01 -6.76
CA TYR A 488 27.04 8.67 -6.42
C TYR A 488 26.30 8.08 -7.62
N GLY A 489 26.73 6.90 -8.06
CA GLY A 489 26.03 6.07 -9.04
C GLY A 489 25.27 4.97 -8.31
N LYS A 490 23.93 4.97 -8.34
CA LYS A 490 23.07 4.01 -7.61
C LYS A 490 23.22 2.61 -8.20
N LEU A 491 23.36 1.60 -7.33
CA LEU A 491 23.31 0.18 -7.65
C LEU A 491 21.89 -0.38 -7.36
N GLN A 492 21.55 -1.51 -7.95
CA GLN A 492 20.22 -2.10 -7.83
C GLN A 492 20.07 -2.95 -6.56
N SER A 493 21.16 -3.59 -6.11
CA SER A 493 21.16 -4.48 -4.96
C SER A 493 22.49 -4.46 -4.21
N THR A 494 22.49 -4.96 -2.98
CA THR A 494 23.72 -5.09 -2.17
C THR A 494 24.73 -6.07 -2.76
N PRO A 495 24.36 -7.24 -3.29
CA PRO A 495 25.32 -8.13 -3.96
C PRO A 495 26.08 -7.45 -5.10
N GLU A 496 25.44 -6.56 -5.85
CA GLU A 496 26.07 -5.82 -6.95
C GLU A 496 27.28 -4.98 -6.51
N ILE A 497 27.36 -4.57 -5.23
CA ILE A 497 28.54 -3.86 -4.67
C ILE A 497 29.82 -4.68 -4.87
N PHE A 498 29.74 -6.00 -4.74
CA PHE A 498 30.88 -6.92 -4.79
C PHE A 498 31.20 -7.41 -6.19
N GLU A 499 30.25 -7.31 -7.12
CA GLU A 499 30.34 -7.79 -8.50
C GLU A 499 30.71 -6.68 -9.49
N ILE A 500 30.38 -5.42 -9.16
CA ILE A 500 30.59 -4.30 -10.09
C ILE A 500 32.05 -4.11 -10.46
N GLY A 501 32.29 -4.02 -11.77
CA GLY A 501 33.60 -3.71 -12.35
C GLY A 501 33.73 -2.23 -12.74
N MET A 502 34.96 -1.83 -13.09
CA MET A 502 35.35 -0.45 -13.39
C MET A 502 34.51 0.22 -14.46
N ASN A 503 34.30 -0.45 -15.61
CA ASN A 503 33.59 0.15 -16.76
C ASN A 503 32.17 0.55 -16.37
N ARG A 504 31.43 -0.36 -15.72
CA ARG A 504 30.06 -0.09 -15.28
C ARG A 504 30.00 0.97 -14.18
N ALA A 505 31.00 1.01 -13.29
CA ALA A 505 31.09 2.02 -12.24
C ALA A 505 31.26 3.43 -12.84
N VAL A 506 32.16 3.58 -13.82
CA VAL A 506 32.37 4.85 -14.54
C VAL A 506 31.11 5.27 -15.30
N ASP A 507 30.44 4.35 -15.99
CA ASP A 507 29.19 4.64 -16.70
C ASP A 507 28.08 5.14 -15.76
N LEU A 508 27.89 4.50 -14.60
CA LEU A 508 26.89 4.91 -13.61
C LEU A 508 27.22 6.29 -13.02
N LEU A 509 28.49 6.59 -12.79
CA LEU A 509 28.92 7.90 -12.33
C LEU A 509 28.70 8.98 -13.39
N ALA A 510 29.01 8.69 -14.65
CA ALA A 510 28.78 9.60 -15.78
C ALA A 510 27.27 9.88 -15.98
N GLN A 511 26.43 8.85 -15.93
CA GLN A 511 24.98 9.02 -16.00
C GLN A 511 24.43 9.88 -14.85
N SER A 512 24.92 9.67 -13.63
CA SER A 512 24.54 10.46 -12.46
C SER A 512 25.02 11.91 -12.53
N ALA A 513 26.19 12.15 -13.09
CA ALA A 513 26.73 13.48 -13.33
C ALA A 513 25.91 14.22 -14.40
N ALA A 514 25.53 13.55 -15.49
CA ALA A 514 24.68 14.10 -16.55
C ALA A 514 23.29 14.45 -16.01
N GLN A 515 22.69 13.62 -15.17
CA GLN A 515 21.40 13.92 -14.52
C GLN A 515 21.50 15.08 -13.51
N LYS A 516 22.62 15.27 -12.85
CA LYS A 516 22.89 16.44 -12.00
C LYS A 516 23.17 17.70 -12.84
N GLY A 517 23.84 17.58 -13.98
CA GLY A 517 24.11 18.67 -14.92
C GLY A 517 22.84 19.25 -15.56
N GLY A 518 21.80 18.40 -15.79
CA GLY A 518 20.47 18.84 -16.23
C GLY A 518 19.64 19.52 -15.13
N ARG A 519 20.04 19.42 -13.88
CA ARG A 519 19.49 20.15 -12.71
C ARG A 519 20.48 21.20 -12.17
N GLY A 520 21.47 21.60 -12.95
CA GLY A 520 22.39 22.68 -12.61
C GLY A 520 21.58 23.96 -12.38
N ARG A 521 21.62 24.46 -11.16
CA ARG A 521 21.32 25.82 -10.80
C ARG A 521 22.25 26.73 -11.65
N GLY A 522 21.83 27.03 -12.90
CA GLY A 522 22.19 28.30 -13.48
C GLY A 522 21.75 29.34 -12.45
N LYS A 523 22.60 30.33 -12.14
CA LYS A 523 22.17 31.48 -11.35
C LYS A 523 20.87 31.96 -11.99
N ALA A 524 19.75 31.76 -11.24
CA ALA A 524 18.46 32.18 -11.74
C ALA A 524 18.55 33.68 -12.02
N GLU A 525 18.28 34.08 -13.25
CA GLU A 525 18.21 35.51 -13.56
C GLU A 525 17.01 36.11 -12.81
N PRO A 526 17.18 37.30 -12.24
CA PRO A 526 16.08 37.95 -11.55
C PRO A 526 14.92 38.20 -12.51
N ILE A 527 13.71 37.82 -12.09
CA ILE A 527 12.47 38.06 -12.84
C ILE A 527 12.25 39.57 -13.03
N LYS A 528 12.66 40.37 -12.01
CA LYS A 528 12.52 41.83 -12.04
C LYS A 528 13.46 42.43 -10.97
N THR A 529 14.10 43.56 -11.31
CA THR A 529 14.80 44.42 -10.35
C THR A 529 13.83 45.48 -9.83
N LEU A 530 13.74 45.63 -8.51
CA LEU A 530 12.80 46.54 -7.83
C LEU A 530 13.43 47.89 -7.43
N GLY A 531 14.76 48.04 -7.55
CA GLY A 531 15.51 49.18 -7.08
C GLY A 531 16.20 48.92 -5.72
N GLU A 532 16.67 50.01 -5.07
CA GLU A 532 17.39 49.91 -3.79
C GLU A 532 16.43 49.88 -2.60
N HIS A 533 16.79 49.11 -1.57
CA HIS A 533 16.02 49.03 -0.34
C HIS A 533 16.16 50.37 0.43
N PRO A 534 15.04 51.00 0.82
CA PRO A 534 15.04 52.39 1.32
C PRO A 534 15.85 52.59 2.62
N THR A 535 16.13 51.56 3.38
CA THR A 535 16.87 51.64 4.64
C THR A 535 18.29 51.11 4.55
N SER A 536 18.58 50.07 3.72
CA SER A 536 19.87 49.41 3.67
C SER A 536 20.68 49.76 2.43
N GLY A 537 20.09 50.39 1.39
CA GLY A 537 20.71 50.69 0.12
C GLY A 537 21.03 49.45 -0.75
N ALA A 538 20.65 48.26 -0.31
CA ALA A 538 20.88 47.03 -1.06
C ALA A 538 19.92 46.89 -2.24
N GLU A 539 20.43 46.44 -3.40
CA GLU A 539 19.59 46.22 -4.58
C GLU A 539 18.62 45.06 -4.37
N MET A 540 17.32 45.33 -4.49
CA MET A 540 16.24 44.34 -4.35
C MET A 540 15.90 43.71 -5.70
N LYS A 541 15.86 42.39 -5.75
CA LYS A 541 15.55 41.62 -6.96
C LYS A 541 14.49 40.56 -6.65
N VAL A 542 13.51 40.43 -7.53
CA VAL A 542 12.55 39.32 -7.49
C VAL A 542 13.21 38.12 -8.13
N MET A 543 13.47 37.09 -7.33
CA MET A 543 14.08 35.85 -7.76
C MET A 543 13.03 34.74 -7.91
N PRO A 544 13.15 33.84 -8.90
CA PRO A 544 12.30 32.65 -8.96
C PRO A 544 12.67 31.66 -7.85
N GLY A 545 11.69 31.20 -7.08
CA GLY A 545 11.88 30.22 -6.02
C GLY A 545 10.98 28.99 -6.18
N ARG A 546 11.36 27.91 -5.49
CA ARG A 546 10.59 26.63 -5.52
C ARG A 546 9.14 26.77 -5.04
N TYR A 547 8.87 27.76 -4.21
CA TYR A 547 7.56 28.02 -3.61
C TYR A 547 6.92 29.31 -4.13
N GLY A 548 7.41 29.84 -5.25
CA GLY A 548 7.00 31.09 -5.85
C GLY A 548 8.12 32.15 -5.85
N PRO A 549 7.89 33.29 -6.55
CA PRO A 549 8.86 34.39 -6.57
C PRO A 549 9.09 34.96 -5.15
N TYR A 550 10.34 35.32 -4.85
CA TYR A 550 10.75 35.95 -3.59
C TYR A 550 11.69 37.13 -3.85
N VAL A 551 11.75 38.06 -2.91
CA VAL A 551 12.63 39.24 -2.93
C VAL A 551 13.84 39.01 -2.06
#